data_b0b803f5a53430249e81718e24b85305
#
_entry.id   b0b803f5a53430249e81718e24b85305
#
_cell.length_a   1.000
_cell.length_b   1.000
_cell.length_c   1.000
_cell.angle_alpha   90.00
_cell.angle_beta   90.00
_cell.angle_gamma   90.00
#
_symmetry.space_group_name_H-M   'P 1'
#
loop_
_entity.id
_entity.type
_entity.pdbx_description
1 polymer ?
#
loop_
_entity_poly.entity_id
_entity_poly.type
_entity_poly.pdbx_seq_one_letter_code
_entity_poly.pdbx_strand_id
1 'polypeptide(L)'
;SRYQVNVDYITADLAEVDAPDQIHEFCKNNNYDIEILINNAGYGLPKPFHEVPMEDEEKSLRVLAISVIALTKKFVPDLLARGGGKVMIVSSVASFAPPSAIQTLYGPIKTFMNRFSDSININYKRKGISSTSVCPGYTVTEFHSASGTQEQMDKVPAFMKLTAERVAREGLDAMFAGKRLSIPSKRYKVLVFLMTYFSFLINIFSNALTGGRYEKK
;
A
#
# COMPACT_ATOMS: atom_id res chain seq x y z
N SER A 1 -16.31 13.70 18.60
CA SER A 1 -15.54 13.42 17.37
C SER A 1 -15.85 14.45 16.29
N ARG A 2 -14.91 14.73 15.38
CA ARG A 2 -15.09 15.71 14.27
C ARG A 2 -16.21 15.30 13.31
N TYR A 3 -16.54 14.02 13.23
CA TYR A 3 -17.44 13.45 12.23
C TYR A 3 -18.70 12.80 12.83
N GLN A 4 -18.86 12.85 14.16
CA GLN A 4 -20.03 12.31 14.88
C GLN A 4 -20.34 10.84 14.51
N VAL A 5 -19.30 10.02 14.35
CA VAL A 5 -19.39 8.58 14.10
C VAL A 5 -18.89 7.81 15.31
N ASN A 6 -19.41 6.61 15.51
CA ASN A 6 -18.87 5.67 16.49
C ASN A 6 -17.53 5.15 15.99
N VAL A 7 -16.56 5.01 16.90
CA VAL A 7 -15.22 4.49 16.62
C VAL A 7 -14.86 3.53 17.73
N ASP A 8 -14.56 2.31 17.34
CA ASP A 8 -13.96 1.32 18.20
C ASP A 8 -12.57 0.94 17.69
N TYR A 9 -11.71 0.42 18.54
CA TYR A 9 -10.35 0.04 18.18
C TYR A 9 -9.88 -1.20 18.94
N ILE A 10 -8.96 -1.90 18.29
CA ILE A 10 -8.16 -2.97 18.88
C ILE A 10 -6.69 -2.73 18.52
N THR A 11 -5.79 -2.98 19.46
CA THR A 11 -4.35 -2.99 19.20
C THR A 11 -3.93 -4.40 18.79
N ALA A 12 -3.33 -4.52 17.58
CA ALA A 12 -2.81 -5.78 17.08
C ALA A 12 -1.53 -5.51 16.27
N ASP A 13 -0.49 -6.31 16.47
CA ASP A 13 0.73 -6.25 15.66
C ASP A 13 0.57 -7.13 14.43
N LEU A 14 0.47 -6.53 13.25
CA LEU A 14 0.32 -7.26 11.99
C LEU A 14 1.56 -8.07 11.58
N ALA A 15 2.67 -7.97 12.31
CA ALA A 15 3.79 -8.87 12.18
C ALA A 15 3.53 -10.23 12.84
N GLU A 16 2.56 -10.31 13.76
CA GLU A 16 2.17 -11.55 14.43
C GLU A 16 1.23 -12.39 13.55
N VAL A 17 1.33 -13.71 13.70
CA VAL A 17 0.59 -14.68 12.86
C VAL A 17 -0.90 -14.61 13.11
N ASP A 18 -1.29 -14.42 14.34
CA ASP A 18 -2.68 -14.46 14.84
C ASP A 18 -3.39 -13.09 14.81
N ALA A 19 -2.68 -12.01 14.50
CA ALA A 19 -3.28 -10.67 14.43
C ALA A 19 -4.50 -10.59 13.50
N PRO A 20 -4.52 -11.21 12.30
CA PRO A 20 -5.72 -11.23 11.46
C PRO A 20 -6.90 -11.97 12.10
N ASP A 21 -6.63 -13.02 12.90
CA ASP A 21 -7.65 -13.73 13.67
C ASP A 21 -8.23 -12.84 14.76
N GLN A 22 -7.39 -12.24 15.57
CA GLN A 22 -7.79 -11.31 16.64
C GLN A 22 -8.67 -10.18 16.11
N ILE A 23 -8.29 -9.56 14.97
CA ILE A 23 -9.06 -8.47 14.36
C ILE A 23 -10.43 -8.96 13.88
N HIS A 24 -10.47 -10.11 13.21
CA HIS A 24 -11.72 -10.66 12.70
C HIS A 24 -12.66 -11.09 13.85
N GLU A 25 -12.13 -11.76 14.88
CA GLU A 25 -12.88 -12.15 16.08
C GLU A 25 -13.40 -10.93 16.85
N PHE A 26 -12.60 -9.87 16.97
CA PHE A 26 -13.06 -8.61 17.55
C PHE A 26 -14.30 -8.07 16.84
N CYS A 27 -14.28 -8.04 15.49
CA CYS A 27 -15.43 -7.60 14.71
C CYS A 27 -16.65 -8.51 14.93
N LYS A 28 -16.45 -9.83 14.97
CA LYS A 28 -17.54 -10.81 15.19
C LYS A 28 -18.14 -10.69 16.58
N ASN A 29 -17.32 -10.60 17.62
CA ASN A 29 -17.75 -10.51 19.01
C ASN A 29 -18.55 -9.23 19.29
N ASN A 30 -18.28 -8.16 18.54
CA ASN A 30 -19.03 -6.90 18.62
C ASN A 30 -20.20 -6.84 17.63
N ASN A 31 -20.47 -7.89 16.87
CA ASN A 31 -21.55 -7.96 15.86
C ASN A 31 -21.43 -6.86 14.79
N TYR A 32 -20.21 -6.50 14.38
CA TYR A 32 -20.02 -5.49 13.32
C TYR A 32 -20.31 -6.09 11.95
N ASP A 33 -21.19 -5.44 11.20
CA ASP A 33 -21.42 -5.72 9.78
C ASP A 33 -20.41 -4.93 8.92
N ILE A 34 -19.27 -5.55 8.67
CA ILE A 34 -18.18 -4.92 7.92
C ILE A 34 -18.53 -4.86 6.44
N GLU A 35 -18.64 -3.66 5.91
CA GLU A 35 -18.86 -3.40 4.47
C GLU A 35 -17.55 -3.08 3.73
N ILE A 36 -16.60 -2.48 4.41
CA ILE A 36 -15.36 -1.99 3.81
C ILE A 36 -14.17 -2.46 4.63
N LEU A 37 -13.24 -3.16 3.97
CA LEU A 37 -11.93 -3.51 4.52
C LEU A 37 -10.86 -2.61 3.91
N ILE A 38 -10.15 -1.83 4.75
CA ILE A 38 -9.04 -0.98 4.30
C ILE A 38 -7.73 -1.51 4.87
N ASN A 39 -6.91 -2.13 4.02
CA ASN A 39 -5.55 -2.55 4.35
C ASN A 39 -4.59 -1.38 4.12
N ASN A 40 -4.30 -0.63 5.19
CA ASN A 40 -3.50 0.60 5.11
C ASN A 40 -2.13 0.48 5.80
N ALA A 41 -1.99 -0.37 6.80
CA ALA A 41 -0.77 -0.49 7.58
C ALA A 41 0.46 -0.81 6.71
N GLY A 42 1.60 -0.22 7.07
CA GLY A 42 2.84 -0.47 6.37
C GLY A 42 3.95 0.49 6.76
N TYR A 43 5.17 0.06 6.51
CA TYR A 43 6.40 0.83 6.69
C TYR A 43 7.44 0.38 5.66
N GLY A 44 8.55 1.09 5.57
CA GLY A 44 9.70 0.72 4.73
C GLY A 44 10.94 0.46 5.59
N LEU A 45 11.94 -0.22 5.00
CA LEU A 45 13.23 -0.49 5.64
C LEU A 45 14.30 0.41 4.99
N PRO A 46 14.98 1.29 5.76
CA PRO A 46 15.79 2.38 5.19
C PRO A 46 17.19 1.98 4.77
N LYS A 47 17.60 0.73 5.01
CA LYS A 47 18.98 0.25 4.78
C LYS A 47 19.11 -0.46 3.43
N PRO A 48 20.34 -0.59 2.90
CA PRO A 48 20.67 -1.51 1.81
C PRO A 48 20.28 -2.95 2.17
N PHE A 49 19.89 -3.74 1.18
CA PHE A 49 19.35 -5.09 1.39
C PHE A 49 20.24 -6.00 2.26
N HIS A 50 21.54 -6.00 2.02
CA HIS A 50 22.50 -6.84 2.76
C HIS A 50 22.76 -6.39 4.20
N GLU A 51 22.30 -5.19 4.58
CA GLU A 51 22.41 -4.65 5.94
C GLU A 51 21.13 -4.81 6.76
N VAL A 52 20.04 -5.26 6.12
CA VAL A 52 18.77 -5.51 6.80
C VAL A 52 18.78 -6.93 7.34
N PRO A 53 18.56 -7.17 8.64
CA PRO A 53 18.36 -8.51 9.19
C PRO A 53 17.18 -9.21 8.49
N MET A 54 17.32 -10.52 8.24
CA MET A 54 16.25 -11.30 7.60
C MET A 54 14.94 -11.25 8.39
N GLU A 55 15.02 -11.21 9.72
CA GLU A 55 13.86 -11.07 10.60
C GLU A 55 13.06 -9.79 10.31
N ASP A 56 13.72 -8.66 10.05
CA ASP A 56 13.06 -7.39 9.72
C ASP A 56 12.41 -7.44 8.33
N GLU A 57 13.05 -8.13 7.35
CA GLU A 57 12.43 -8.38 6.04
C GLU A 57 11.19 -9.28 6.15
N GLU A 58 11.23 -10.33 6.98
CA GLU A 58 10.09 -11.20 7.24
C GLU A 58 8.94 -10.45 7.93
N LYS A 59 9.22 -9.63 8.94
CA LYS A 59 8.22 -8.76 9.58
C LYS A 59 7.59 -7.80 8.58
N SER A 60 8.41 -7.18 7.73
CA SER A 60 7.94 -6.27 6.69
C SER A 60 7.04 -6.98 5.67
N LEU A 61 7.45 -8.17 5.19
CA LEU A 61 6.63 -9.01 4.31
C LEU A 61 5.30 -9.40 4.97
N ARG A 62 5.35 -9.74 6.26
CA ARG A 62 4.16 -10.10 7.00
C ARG A 62 3.17 -8.93 7.08
N VAL A 63 3.62 -7.75 7.46
CA VAL A 63 2.77 -6.55 7.57
C VAL A 63 2.27 -6.10 6.20
N LEU A 64 3.15 -6.04 5.18
CA LEU A 64 2.82 -5.44 3.89
C LEU A 64 2.07 -6.37 2.94
N ALA A 65 2.18 -7.70 3.14
CA ALA A 65 1.60 -8.68 2.22
C ALA A 65 0.78 -9.76 2.93
N ILE A 66 1.36 -10.53 3.86
CA ILE A 66 0.71 -11.72 4.42
C ILE A 66 -0.53 -11.33 5.23
N SER A 67 -0.44 -10.30 6.08
CA SER A 67 -1.58 -9.82 6.87
C SER A 67 -2.71 -9.30 5.97
N VAL A 68 -2.36 -8.61 4.88
CA VAL A 68 -3.32 -8.11 3.88
C VAL A 68 -4.08 -9.27 3.23
N ILE A 69 -3.38 -10.34 2.85
CA ILE A 69 -3.99 -11.56 2.30
C ILE A 69 -4.86 -12.23 3.35
N ALA A 70 -4.35 -12.42 4.57
CA ALA A 70 -5.05 -13.09 5.65
C ALA A 70 -6.34 -12.35 6.05
N LEU A 71 -6.28 -11.04 6.28
CA LEU A 71 -7.46 -10.21 6.55
C LEU A 71 -8.46 -10.28 5.40
N THR A 72 -8.00 -10.10 4.16
CA THR A 72 -8.90 -10.20 3.00
C THR A 72 -9.56 -11.56 2.92
N LYS A 73 -8.81 -12.65 3.17
CA LYS A 73 -9.34 -14.03 3.17
C LYS A 73 -10.38 -14.25 4.27
N LYS A 74 -10.22 -13.63 5.44
CA LYS A 74 -11.19 -13.73 6.54
C LYS A 74 -12.46 -12.93 6.28
N PHE A 75 -12.34 -11.71 5.76
CA PHE A 75 -13.49 -10.84 5.55
C PHE A 75 -14.27 -11.12 4.25
N VAL A 76 -13.66 -11.70 3.21
CA VAL A 76 -14.36 -12.02 1.95
C VAL A 76 -15.60 -12.90 2.15
N PRO A 77 -15.60 -13.95 2.99
CA PRO A 77 -16.82 -14.71 3.27
C PRO A 77 -17.95 -13.86 3.87
N ASP A 78 -17.63 -12.96 4.80
CA ASP A 78 -18.60 -12.06 5.41
C ASP A 78 -19.16 -11.06 4.40
N LEU A 79 -18.30 -10.48 3.56
CA LEU A 79 -18.70 -9.60 2.47
C LEU A 79 -19.60 -10.34 1.45
N LEU A 80 -19.35 -11.61 1.17
CA LEU A 80 -20.22 -12.43 0.30
C LEU A 80 -21.58 -12.69 0.96
N ALA A 81 -21.60 -13.03 2.24
CA ALA A 81 -22.81 -13.31 2.99
C ALA A 81 -23.75 -12.08 3.07
N ARG A 82 -23.17 -10.87 3.19
CA ARG A 82 -23.93 -9.62 3.19
C ARG A 82 -24.38 -9.15 1.78
N GLY A 83 -23.97 -9.84 0.72
CA GLY A 83 -24.32 -9.52 -0.67
C GLY A 83 -23.36 -8.56 -1.38
N GLY A 84 -22.20 -8.25 -0.78
CA GLY A 84 -21.17 -7.42 -1.39
C GLY A 84 -20.41 -6.56 -0.40
N GLY A 85 -19.40 -5.85 -0.92
CA GLY A 85 -18.57 -4.96 -0.12
C GLY A 85 -17.36 -4.45 -0.89
N LYS A 86 -16.45 -3.80 -0.18
CA LYS A 86 -15.29 -3.16 -0.79
C LYS A 86 -14.00 -3.50 -0.05
N VAL A 87 -12.96 -3.76 -0.80
CA VAL A 87 -11.59 -3.90 -0.28
C VAL A 87 -10.74 -2.76 -0.82
N MET A 88 -10.02 -2.08 0.04
CA MET A 88 -9.00 -1.11 -0.35
C MET A 88 -7.64 -1.62 0.11
N ILE A 89 -6.66 -1.56 -0.77
CA ILE A 89 -5.26 -1.88 -0.44
C ILE A 89 -4.42 -0.63 -0.70
N VAL A 90 -3.79 -0.10 0.34
CA VAL A 90 -2.87 1.04 0.19
C VAL A 90 -1.52 0.50 -0.30
N SER A 91 -1.32 0.66 -1.60
CA SER A 91 -0.10 0.33 -2.31
C SER A 91 0.85 1.55 -2.35
N SER A 92 1.52 1.80 -3.47
CA SER A 92 2.41 2.94 -3.69
C SER A 92 2.67 3.14 -5.17
N VAL A 93 3.08 4.36 -5.58
CA VAL A 93 3.69 4.57 -6.91
C VAL A 93 5.00 3.81 -7.09
N ALA A 94 5.64 3.38 -5.99
CA ALA A 94 6.79 2.49 -6.03
C ALA A 94 6.51 1.16 -6.73
N SER A 95 5.25 0.72 -6.80
CA SER A 95 4.82 -0.47 -7.55
C SER A 95 5.01 -0.34 -9.08
N PHE A 96 5.24 0.85 -9.59
CA PHE A 96 5.49 1.15 -11.00
C PHE A 96 6.92 1.66 -11.25
N ALA A 97 7.65 1.95 -10.17
CA ALA A 97 9.00 2.52 -10.25
C ALA A 97 10.04 1.46 -10.64
N PRO A 98 11.15 1.87 -11.26
CA PRO A 98 12.32 1.02 -11.40
C PRO A 98 12.82 0.53 -10.02
N PRO A 99 13.60 -0.57 -9.98
CA PRO A 99 14.20 -1.08 -8.75
C PRO A 99 14.95 0.01 -7.98
N SER A 100 14.87 -0.04 -6.65
CA SER A 100 15.53 0.91 -5.75
C SER A 100 16.72 0.25 -5.05
N ALA A 101 17.76 1.02 -4.78
CA ALA A 101 18.92 0.55 -4.01
C ALA A 101 18.64 0.43 -2.51
N ILE A 102 17.60 1.11 -2.02
CA ILE A 102 17.10 1.00 -0.65
C ILE A 102 15.65 0.54 -0.70
N GLN A 103 15.15 -0.03 0.40
CA GLN A 103 13.79 -0.58 0.44
C GLN A 103 13.55 -1.60 -0.68
N THR A 104 14.50 -2.52 -0.87
CA THR A 104 14.57 -3.43 -2.01
C THR A 104 13.29 -4.23 -2.22
N LEU A 105 12.64 -4.71 -1.14
CA LEU A 105 11.40 -5.49 -1.22
C LEU A 105 10.14 -4.61 -1.30
N TYR A 106 10.20 -3.35 -0.91
CA TYR A 106 9.01 -2.50 -0.84
C TYR A 106 8.30 -2.36 -2.19
N GLY A 107 9.01 -1.97 -3.24
CA GLY A 107 8.45 -1.87 -4.59
C GLY A 107 7.86 -3.19 -5.11
N PRO A 108 8.62 -4.30 -5.08
CA PRO A 108 8.13 -5.63 -5.41
C PRO A 108 6.87 -6.04 -4.64
N ILE A 109 6.83 -5.84 -3.31
CA ILE A 109 5.65 -6.14 -2.49
C ILE A 109 4.45 -5.28 -2.93
N LYS A 110 4.64 -3.99 -3.16
CA LYS A 110 3.55 -3.11 -3.61
C LYS A 110 3.05 -3.46 -5.00
N THR A 111 3.93 -3.96 -5.89
CA THR A 111 3.53 -4.53 -7.19
C THR A 111 2.69 -5.80 -7.02
N PHE A 112 3.12 -6.70 -6.13
CA PHE A 112 2.35 -7.89 -5.78
C PHE A 112 0.97 -7.52 -5.24
N MET A 113 0.86 -6.52 -4.36
CA MET A 113 -0.41 -6.04 -3.81
C MET A 113 -1.36 -5.49 -4.89
N ASN A 114 -0.85 -4.76 -5.90
CA ASN A 114 -1.67 -4.33 -7.02
C ASN A 114 -2.26 -5.52 -7.79
N ARG A 115 -1.44 -6.55 -8.06
CA ARG A 115 -1.90 -7.76 -8.74
C ARG A 115 -2.86 -8.58 -7.90
N PHE A 116 -2.63 -8.65 -6.58
CA PHE A 116 -3.56 -9.29 -5.66
C PHE A 116 -4.93 -8.60 -5.66
N SER A 117 -4.96 -7.27 -5.59
CA SER A 117 -6.19 -6.48 -5.71
C SER A 117 -6.93 -6.74 -7.03
N ASP A 118 -6.20 -6.79 -8.15
CA ASP A 118 -6.78 -7.14 -9.46
C ASP A 118 -7.40 -8.55 -9.44
N SER A 119 -6.75 -9.53 -8.82
CA SER A 119 -7.24 -10.89 -8.69
C SER A 119 -8.52 -10.97 -7.86
N ILE A 120 -8.64 -10.18 -6.78
CA ILE A 120 -9.89 -10.06 -6.00
C ILE A 120 -11.02 -9.54 -6.91
N ASN A 121 -10.78 -8.53 -7.74
CA ASN A 121 -11.78 -8.05 -8.69
C ASN A 121 -12.23 -9.13 -9.69
N ILE A 122 -11.29 -9.88 -10.27
CA ILE A 122 -11.60 -10.94 -11.23
C ILE A 122 -12.50 -12.01 -10.59
N ASN A 123 -12.18 -12.40 -9.35
CA ASN A 123 -12.87 -13.51 -8.68
C ASN A 123 -14.23 -13.10 -8.07
N TYR A 124 -14.37 -11.84 -7.60
CA TYR A 124 -15.47 -11.46 -6.73
C TYR A 124 -16.30 -10.27 -7.20
N LYS A 125 -15.90 -9.51 -8.21
CA LYS A 125 -16.65 -8.32 -8.65
C LYS A 125 -18.08 -8.65 -9.08
N ARG A 126 -18.27 -9.77 -9.78
CA ARG A 126 -19.61 -10.26 -10.18
C ARG A 126 -20.44 -10.73 -9.00
N LYS A 127 -19.83 -10.95 -7.84
CA LYS A 127 -20.48 -11.34 -6.58
C LYS A 127 -20.64 -10.13 -5.63
N GLY A 128 -20.51 -8.91 -6.15
CA GLY A 128 -20.73 -7.69 -5.39
C GLY A 128 -19.50 -7.15 -4.63
N ILE A 129 -18.32 -7.81 -4.68
CA ILE A 129 -17.13 -7.33 -3.99
C ILE A 129 -16.17 -6.68 -5.00
N SER A 130 -15.81 -5.42 -4.75
CA SER A 130 -14.78 -4.72 -5.52
C SER A 130 -13.53 -4.47 -4.70
N SER A 131 -12.36 -4.48 -5.36
CA SER A 131 -11.08 -4.13 -4.73
C SER A 131 -10.42 -2.96 -5.46
N THR A 132 -9.85 -2.02 -4.69
CA THR A 132 -9.16 -0.84 -5.20
C THR A 132 -7.77 -0.76 -4.61
N SER A 133 -6.74 -0.76 -5.47
CA SER A 133 -5.39 -0.37 -5.07
C SER A 133 -5.27 1.14 -5.10
N VAL A 134 -4.91 1.74 -3.98
CA VAL A 134 -4.54 3.15 -3.90
C VAL A 134 -3.03 3.25 -3.92
N CYS A 135 -2.48 3.98 -4.90
CA CYS A 135 -1.04 4.11 -5.13
C CYS A 135 -0.59 5.56 -4.88
N PRO A 136 -0.38 5.97 -3.63
CA PRO A 136 0.10 7.29 -3.31
C PRO A 136 1.54 7.51 -3.79
N GLY A 137 1.85 8.77 -4.11
CA GLY A 137 3.22 9.26 -4.14
C GLY A 137 3.69 9.69 -2.76
N TYR A 138 4.71 10.55 -2.71
CA TYR A 138 5.21 11.11 -1.45
C TYR A 138 4.09 11.84 -0.71
N THR A 139 3.72 11.31 0.45
CA THR A 139 2.60 11.81 1.25
C THR A 139 3.11 12.23 2.62
N VAL A 140 2.73 13.42 3.05
CA VAL A 140 3.12 13.95 4.37
C VAL A 140 2.31 13.21 5.44
N THR A 141 2.95 12.26 6.10
CA THR A 141 2.42 11.41 7.17
C THR A 141 3.59 10.96 8.05
N GLU A 142 3.30 10.22 9.09
CA GLU A 142 4.32 9.58 9.95
C GLU A 142 5.05 8.40 9.27
N PHE A 143 4.62 7.98 8.06
CA PHE A 143 5.22 6.84 7.35
C PHE A 143 6.74 7.00 7.21
N HIS A 144 7.23 8.17 6.81
CA HIS A 144 8.65 8.40 6.56
C HIS A 144 9.47 8.42 7.85
N SER A 145 8.94 8.98 8.94
CA SER A 145 9.57 8.93 10.26
C SER A 145 9.60 7.51 10.82
N ALA A 146 8.48 6.79 10.74
CA ALA A 146 8.39 5.39 11.15
C ALA A 146 9.28 4.45 10.33
N SER A 147 9.51 4.77 9.05
CA SER A 147 10.39 4.00 8.14
C SER A 147 11.85 4.43 8.19
N GLY A 148 12.25 5.42 9.01
CA GLY A 148 13.61 5.96 9.03
C GLY A 148 14.04 6.66 7.74
N THR A 149 13.08 7.13 6.92
CA THR A 149 13.32 7.77 5.62
C THR A 149 12.93 9.25 5.59
N GLN A 150 12.87 9.90 6.76
CA GLN A 150 12.44 11.30 6.86
C GLN A 150 13.37 12.25 6.11
N GLU A 151 14.69 12.05 6.17
CA GLU A 151 15.64 12.88 5.43
C GLU A 151 15.45 12.83 3.91
N GLN A 152 15.10 11.67 3.37
CA GLN A 152 14.77 11.53 1.94
C GLN A 152 13.48 12.28 1.63
N MET A 153 12.46 12.17 2.51
CA MET A 153 11.20 12.90 2.36
C MET A 153 11.42 14.42 2.40
N ASP A 154 12.31 14.92 3.25
CA ASP A 154 12.58 16.35 3.36
C ASP A 154 13.19 16.92 2.08
N LYS A 155 14.01 16.14 1.36
CA LYS A 155 14.61 16.49 0.06
C LYS A 155 13.62 16.47 -1.11
N VAL A 156 12.44 15.86 -0.94
CA VAL A 156 11.41 15.83 -1.99
C VAL A 156 10.88 17.25 -2.23
N PRO A 157 10.83 17.75 -3.47
CA PRO A 157 10.26 19.05 -3.76
C PRO A 157 8.81 19.18 -3.27
N ALA A 158 8.43 20.34 -2.74
CA ALA A 158 7.10 20.57 -2.16
C ALA A 158 5.96 20.26 -3.14
N PHE A 159 6.16 20.56 -4.43
CA PHE A 159 5.15 20.28 -5.45
C PHE A 159 4.89 18.79 -5.67
N MET A 160 5.81 17.89 -5.28
CA MET A 160 5.60 16.44 -5.32
C MET A 160 4.95 15.89 -4.04
N LYS A 161 4.93 16.65 -2.95
CA LYS A 161 4.33 16.22 -1.70
C LYS A 161 2.80 16.30 -1.77
N LEU A 162 2.13 15.27 -1.26
CA LEU A 162 0.69 15.19 -1.13
C LEU A 162 0.30 15.26 0.34
N THR A 163 -0.90 15.75 0.63
CA THR A 163 -1.49 15.65 1.97
C THR A 163 -2.20 14.30 2.13
N ALA A 164 -2.20 13.77 3.35
CA ALA A 164 -2.92 12.54 3.69
C ALA A 164 -4.42 12.65 3.36
N GLU A 165 -5.03 13.80 3.65
CA GLU A 165 -6.44 14.05 3.35
C GLU A 165 -6.76 13.94 1.86
N ARG A 166 -5.91 14.49 1.00
CA ARG A 166 -6.08 14.38 -0.45
C ARG A 166 -5.99 12.93 -0.93
N VAL A 167 -4.99 12.20 -0.44
CA VAL A 167 -4.78 10.79 -0.79
C VAL A 167 -5.97 9.94 -0.34
N ALA A 168 -6.45 10.15 0.89
CA ALA A 168 -7.61 9.46 1.42
C ALA A 168 -8.86 9.76 0.59
N ARG A 169 -9.13 11.02 0.28
CA ARG A 169 -10.30 11.44 -0.51
C ARG A 169 -10.28 10.81 -1.90
N GLU A 170 -9.19 11.02 -2.67
CA GLU A 170 -9.10 10.46 -4.03
C GLU A 170 -9.12 8.92 -4.03
N GLY A 171 -8.60 8.28 -2.96
CA GLY A 171 -8.65 6.84 -2.76
C GLY A 171 -10.07 6.34 -2.50
N LEU A 172 -10.79 6.96 -1.57
CA LEU A 172 -12.17 6.63 -1.23
C LEU A 172 -13.10 6.87 -2.42
N ASP A 173 -12.98 8.00 -3.12
CA ASP A 173 -13.78 8.30 -4.31
C ASP A 173 -13.59 7.22 -5.39
N ALA A 174 -12.34 6.75 -5.58
CA ALA A 174 -12.07 5.67 -6.52
C ALA A 174 -12.67 4.33 -6.06
N MET A 175 -12.57 4.01 -4.77
CA MET A 175 -13.14 2.80 -4.19
C MET A 175 -14.68 2.80 -4.32
N PHE A 176 -15.34 3.90 -3.97
CA PHE A 176 -16.80 4.01 -4.10
C PHE A 176 -17.27 3.96 -5.56
N ALA A 177 -16.46 4.49 -6.48
CA ALA A 177 -16.70 4.38 -7.91
C ALA A 177 -16.35 2.99 -8.50
N GLY A 178 -15.91 2.02 -7.70
CA GLY A 178 -15.55 0.66 -8.13
C GLY A 178 -14.35 0.61 -9.09
N LYS A 179 -13.43 1.60 -9.01
CA LYS A 179 -12.20 1.64 -9.81
C LYS A 179 -11.17 0.68 -9.23
N ARG A 180 -10.47 -0.07 -10.10
CA ARG A 180 -9.42 -1.01 -9.70
C ARG A 180 -8.20 -0.31 -9.09
N LEU A 181 -7.89 0.90 -9.59
CA LEU A 181 -6.67 1.62 -9.30
C LEU A 181 -6.95 3.11 -9.09
N SER A 182 -6.37 3.66 -8.03
CA SER A 182 -6.32 5.10 -7.76
C SER A 182 -4.87 5.54 -7.63
N ILE A 183 -4.47 6.49 -8.47
CA ILE A 183 -3.18 7.18 -8.35
C ILE A 183 -3.53 8.63 -8.01
N PRO A 184 -3.43 9.04 -6.73
CA PRO A 184 -3.75 10.39 -6.32
C PRO A 184 -2.87 11.42 -7.02
N SER A 185 -3.46 12.54 -7.47
CA SER A 185 -2.82 13.62 -8.21
C SER A 185 -2.54 13.33 -9.69
N LYS A 186 -2.86 14.34 -10.54
CA LYS A 186 -2.56 14.28 -11.99
C LYS A 186 -1.06 14.12 -12.27
N ARG A 187 -0.19 14.72 -11.45
CA ARG A 187 1.28 14.64 -11.62
C ARG A 187 1.76 13.21 -11.47
N TYR A 188 1.28 12.49 -10.45
CA TYR A 188 1.64 11.09 -10.25
C TYR A 188 1.03 10.16 -11.30
N LYS A 189 -0.15 10.49 -11.84
CA LYS A 189 -0.70 9.74 -12.99
C LYS A 189 0.21 9.84 -14.21
N VAL A 190 0.69 11.05 -14.51
CA VAL A 190 1.67 11.26 -15.61
C VAL A 190 2.99 10.55 -15.32
N LEU A 191 3.52 10.67 -14.10
CA LEU A 191 4.75 9.99 -13.71
C LEU A 191 4.63 8.47 -13.83
N VAL A 192 3.55 7.88 -13.33
CA VAL A 192 3.31 6.43 -13.44
C VAL A 192 3.15 6.01 -14.89
N PHE A 193 2.46 6.81 -15.72
CA PHE A 193 2.37 6.54 -17.14
C PHE A 193 3.76 6.50 -17.79
N LEU A 194 4.60 7.49 -17.52
CA LEU A 194 5.97 7.52 -18.02
C LEU A 194 6.79 6.32 -17.51
N MET A 195 6.74 5.99 -16.23
CA MET A 195 7.44 4.83 -15.67
C MET A 195 6.97 3.51 -16.28
N THR A 196 5.69 3.38 -16.60
CA THR A 196 5.13 2.14 -17.14
C THR A 196 5.50 1.93 -18.61
N TYR A 197 5.38 2.97 -19.44
CA TYR A 197 5.52 2.84 -20.89
C TYR A 197 6.90 3.25 -21.41
N PHE A 198 7.66 4.00 -20.63
CA PHE A 198 9.00 4.49 -20.98
C PHE A 198 10.09 4.02 -20.00
N SER A 199 9.84 2.93 -19.27
CA SER A 199 10.80 2.35 -18.32
C SER A 199 12.16 2.04 -18.95
N PHE A 200 12.17 1.64 -20.21
CA PHE A 200 13.40 1.42 -20.98
C PHE A 200 14.28 2.70 -21.05
N LEU A 201 13.69 3.85 -21.34
CA LEU A 201 14.43 5.13 -21.37
C LEU A 201 14.90 5.52 -19.96
N ILE A 202 14.06 5.32 -18.94
CA ILE A 202 14.41 5.61 -17.54
C ILE A 202 15.59 4.74 -17.09
N ASN A 203 15.61 3.46 -17.45
CA ASN A 203 16.72 2.55 -17.13
C ASN A 203 18.03 2.96 -17.82
N ILE A 204 17.98 3.42 -19.06
CA ILE A 204 19.17 3.97 -19.75
C ILE A 204 19.67 5.22 -19.03
N PHE A 205 18.79 6.16 -18.71
CA PHE A 205 19.16 7.38 -18.00
C PHE A 205 19.58 7.14 -16.54
N SER A 206 18.94 6.19 -15.83
CA SER A 206 19.33 5.86 -14.45
C SER A 206 20.73 5.21 -14.41
N ASN A 207 21.04 4.32 -15.34
CA ASN A 207 22.37 3.73 -15.47
C ASN A 207 23.43 4.79 -15.81
N ALA A 208 23.09 5.77 -16.64
CA ALA A 208 23.98 6.90 -16.93
C ALA A 208 24.16 7.83 -15.72
N LEU A 209 23.13 8.00 -14.87
CA LEU A 209 23.18 8.84 -13.66
C LEU A 209 23.76 8.10 -12.44
N THR A 210 23.58 6.77 -12.34
CA THR A 210 24.10 5.94 -11.22
C THR A 210 25.50 5.39 -11.52
N GLY A 211 25.90 5.29 -12.79
CA GLY A 211 27.24 4.85 -13.20
C GLY A 211 28.38 5.75 -12.68
N GLY A 212 28.08 6.92 -12.13
CA GLY A 212 29.06 7.80 -11.47
C GLY A 212 29.09 7.74 -9.94
N ARG A 213 28.24 6.90 -9.29
CA ARG A 213 28.18 6.81 -7.81
C ARG A 213 28.74 5.53 -7.21
N TYR A 214 29.11 4.57 -8.02
CA TYR A 214 29.91 3.42 -7.60
C TYR A 214 31.33 3.59 -8.11
N GLU A 215 32.05 4.58 -7.59
CA GLU A 215 33.48 4.59 -7.69
C GLU A 215 34.06 3.45 -6.84
N LYS A 216 34.86 2.67 -7.54
CA LYS A 216 35.81 1.68 -7.09
C LYS A 216 36.45 2.04 -5.74
N LYS A 217 36.34 1.13 -4.79
CA LYS A 217 37.43 0.81 -3.87
C LYS A 217 37.78 -0.65 -4.00
#